data_be57a63f94e8da6b64385e7a898a96fc
#
_entry.id   be57a63f94e8da6b64385e7a898a96fc
#
_cell.length_a   1.000
_cell.length_b   1.000
_cell.length_c   1.000
_cell.angle_alpha   90.00
_cell.angle_beta   90.00
_cell.angle_gamma   90.00
#
_symmetry.space_group_name_H-M   'P 1'
#
loop_
_entity.id
_entity.type
_entity.pdbx_description
1 polymer ?
#
loop_
_entity_poly.entity_id
_entity_poly.type
_entity_poly.pdbx_seq_one_letter_code
_entity_poly.pdbx_strand_id
1 'polypeptide(L)' 'MPSILTVREKEVFDLLVANKTTKQIASLLYISEKTVRNHISNVIQKLGVKGRAQAVVELIRLKEITL' A
#
# COMPACT_ATOMS: atom_id res chain seq x y z
N MET A 1 -3.99 7.70 -17.80
CA MET A 1 -3.84 6.25 -17.56
C MET A 1 -4.41 5.90 -16.20
N PRO A 2 -5.21 4.85 -16.10
CA PRO A 2 -5.68 4.43 -14.78
C PRO A 2 -4.50 3.95 -13.93
N SER A 3 -4.57 4.25 -12.64
CA SER A 3 -3.57 3.78 -11.70
C SER A 3 -3.70 2.27 -11.52
N ILE A 4 -2.59 1.59 -11.27
CA ILE A 4 -2.60 0.18 -10.90
C ILE A 4 -3.22 -0.01 -9.52
N LEU A 5 -3.20 1.03 -8.68
CA LEU A 5 -3.75 0.98 -7.33
C LEU A 5 -5.18 1.48 -7.30
N THR A 6 -5.99 0.84 -6.47
CA THR A 6 -7.28 1.44 -6.07
C THR A 6 -6.99 2.65 -5.18
N VAL A 7 -7.99 3.50 -4.98
CA VAL A 7 -7.86 4.67 -4.09
C VAL A 7 -7.45 4.23 -2.68
N ARG A 8 -8.08 3.18 -2.16
CA ARG A 8 -7.78 2.70 -0.81
C ARG A 8 -6.39 2.08 -0.70
N GLU A 9 -5.96 1.35 -1.75
CA GLU A 9 -4.61 0.79 -1.78
C GLU A 9 -3.56 1.91 -1.78
N LYS A 10 -3.80 2.97 -2.53
CA LYS A 10 -2.90 4.12 -2.55
C LYS A 10 -2.83 4.77 -1.16
N GLU A 11 -3.96 4.97 -0.49
CA GLU A 11 -3.99 5.53 0.86
C GLU A 11 -3.17 4.68 1.83
N VAL A 12 -3.32 3.35 1.76
CA VAL A 12 -2.56 2.43 2.61
C VAL A 12 -1.06 2.58 2.36
N PHE A 13 -0.64 2.58 1.10
CA PHE A 13 0.78 2.67 0.77
C PHE A 13 1.36 4.05 1.06
N ASP A 14 0.60 5.12 0.87
CA ASP A 14 1.04 6.46 1.27
C ASP A 14 1.37 6.51 2.78
N LEU A 15 0.54 5.85 3.60
CA LEU A 15 0.77 5.78 5.03
C LEU A 15 1.93 4.86 5.40
N LEU A 16 2.13 3.77 4.66
CA LEU A 16 3.30 2.90 4.85
C LEU A 16 4.59 3.67 4.60
N VAL A 17 4.63 4.46 3.53
CA VAL A 17 5.79 5.30 3.19
C VAL A 17 6.01 6.36 4.27
N ALA A 18 4.95 6.84 4.90
CA ALA A 18 5.02 7.77 6.03
C ALA A 18 5.40 7.08 7.35
N ASN A 19 5.81 5.81 7.28
CA ASN A 19 6.29 5.03 8.41
C ASN A 19 5.20 4.71 9.44
N LYS A 20 3.95 4.59 9.01
CA LYS A 20 2.86 4.17 9.88
C LYS A 20 2.80 2.65 9.98
N THR A 21 2.46 2.15 11.16
CA THR A 21 2.24 0.72 11.37
C THR A 21 0.88 0.30 10.81
N THR A 22 0.69 -1.00 10.60
CA THR A 22 -0.59 -1.55 10.18
C THR A 22 -1.72 -1.12 11.11
N LYS A 23 -1.44 -1.13 12.42
CA LYS A 23 -2.41 -0.72 13.43
C LYS A 23 -2.78 0.76 13.29
N GLN A 24 -1.79 1.61 13.08
CA GLN A 24 -2.02 3.05 12.88
C GLN A 24 -2.82 3.32 11.61
N ILE A 25 -2.49 2.62 10.53
CA ILE A 25 -3.20 2.76 9.25
C ILE A 25 -4.66 2.35 9.43
N ALA A 26 -4.91 1.23 10.09
CA ALA A 26 -6.27 0.76 10.35
C ALA A 26 -7.08 1.82 11.11
N SER A 27 -6.47 2.41 12.13
CA SER A 27 -7.11 3.45 12.92
C SER A 27 -7.40 4.69 12.09
N LEU A 28 -6.42 5.15 11.31
CA LEU A 28 -6.55 6.36 10.49
C LEU A 28 -7.59 6.21 9.40
N LEU A 29 -7.73 5.03 8.83
CA LEU A 29 -8.66 4.78 7.72
C LEU A 29 -9.99 4.18 8.17
N TYR A 30 -10.16 3.95 9.47
CA TYR A 30 -11.39 3.38 10.04
C TYR A 30 -11.70 1.98 9.46
N ILE A 31 -10.67 1.15 9.31
CA ILE A 31 -10.80 -0.24 8.85
C ILE A 31 -10.01 -1.15 9.79
N SER A 32 -10.23 -2.46 9.68
CA SER A 32 -9.50 -3.42 10.50
C SER A 32 -8.05 -3.59 10.02
N GLU A 33 -7.18 -4.05 10.91
CA GLU A 33 -5.81 -4.39 10.52
C GLU A 33 -5.79 -5.49 9.47
N LYS A 34 -6.73 -6.44 9.55
CA LYS A 34 -6.85 -7.49 8.55
C LYS A 34 -7.12 -6.89 7.17
N THR A 35 -8.01 -5.91 7.09
CA THR A 35 -8.33 -5.24 5.83
C THR A 35 -7.11 -4.49 5.29
N VAL A 36 -6.34 -3.83 6.17
CA VAL A 36 -5.08 -3.19 5.77
C VAL A 36 -4.14 -4.21 5.16
N ARG A 37 -3.94 -5.35 5.85
CA ARG A 37 -3.05 -6.40 5.34
C ARG A 37 -3.54 -6.97 4.01
N ASN A 38 -4.86 -7.10 3.84
CA ASN A 38 -5.43 -7.57 2.57
C ASN A 38 -5.13 -6.60 1.43
N HIS A 39 -5.24 -5.29 1.66
CA HIS A 39 -4.87 -4.30 0.66
C HIS A 39 -3.39 -4.41 0.27
N ILE A 40 -2.52 -4.58 1.27
CA ILE A 40 -1.09 -4.74 1.03
C ILE A 40 -0.81 -6.01 0.21
N SER A 41 -1.42 -7.13 0.60
CA SER A 41 -1.25 -8.40 -0.11
C SER A 41 -1.72 -8.32 -1.55
N ASN A 42 -2.85 -7.65 -1.79
CA ASN A 42 -3.38 -7.49 -3.14
C ASN A 42 -2.43 -6.70 -4.03
N VAL A 43 -1.80 -5.66 -3.49
CA VAL A 43 -0.82 -4.88 -4.25
C VAL A 43 0.43 -5.71 -4.54
N ILE A 44 0.92 -6.47 -3.55
CA ILE A 44 2.06 -7.36 -3.74
C ILE A 44 1.80 -8.33 -4.88
N GLN A 45 0.61 -8.93 -4.92
CA GLN A 45 0.21 -9.84 -5.99
C GLN A 45 0.11 -9.13 -7.34
N LYS A 46 -0.49 -7.95 -7.37
CA LYS A 46 -0.61 -7.17 -8.62
C LYS A 46 0.75 -6.86 -9.24
N LEU A 47 1.72 -6.53 -8.39
CA LEU A 47 3.05 -6.15 -8.85
C LEU A 47 3.95 -7.35 -9.12
N GLY A 48 3.57 -8.54 -8.65
CA GLY A 48 4.39 -9.74 -8.82
C GLY A 48 5.68 -9.68 -8.03
N VAL A 49 5.70 -8.96 -6.91
CA VAL A 49 6.88 -8.82 -6.04
C VAL A 49 6.75 -9.74 -4.83
N LYS A 50 7.81 -9.87 -4.05
CA LYS A 50 7.89 -10.85 -2.96
C LYS A 50 7.41 -10.32 -1.62
N GLY A 51 7.36 -9.01 -1.42
CA GLY A 51 6.95 -8.45 -0.15
C GLY A 51 6.70 -6.96 -0.23
N ARG A 52 6.30 -6.37 0.92
CA ARG A 52 5.90 -4.97 0.95
C ARG A 52 7.03 -4.00 0.63
N ALA A 53 8.26 -4.30 1.05
CA ALA A 53 9.40 -3.43 0.76
C ALA A 53 9.63 -3.33 -0.75
N GLN A 54 9.59 -4.45 -1.45
CA GLN A 54 9.71 -4.46 -2.91
C GLN A 54 8.51 -3.78 -3.58
N ALA A 55 7.32 -3.93 -3.00
CA ALA A 55 6.14 -3.25 -3.50
C ALA A 55 6.31 -1.73 -3.44
N VAL A 56 6.80 -1.21 -2.31
CA VAL A 56 7.04 0.23 -2.15
C VAL A 56 8.04 0.72 -3.21
N VAL A 57 9.16 0.02 -3.36
CA VAL A 57 10.18 0.39 -4.34
C VAL A 57 9.60 0.41 -5.76
N GLU A 58 8.84 -0.63 -6.12
CA GLU A 58 8.24 -0.71 -7.45
C GLU A 58 7.23 0.40 -7.69
N LEU A 59 6.40 0.72 -6.68
CA LEU A 59 5.41 1.79 -6.81
C LEU A 59 6.07 3.15 -6.97
N ILE A 60 7.19 3.39 -6.29
CA ILE A 60 7.97 4.62 -6.46
C ILE A 60 8.54 4.68 -7.88
N ARG A 61 9.10 3.56 -8.34
CA ARG A 61 9.66 3.47 -9.70
C ARG A 61 8.61 3.74 -10.76
N LEU A 62 7.38 3.28 -10.55
CA LEU A 62 6.24 3.48 -11.45
C LEU A 62 5.58 4.85 -11.24
N LYS A 63 6.06 5.64 -10.29
CA LYS A 63 5.51 6.96 -9.94
C LYS A 63 4.06 6.88 -9.46
N GLU A 64 3.66 5.74 -8.90
CA GLU A 64 2.34 5.58 -8.29
C GLU A 64 2.28 6.20 -6.90
N ILE A 65 3.40 6.22 -6.19
CA ILE A 65 3.55 6.90 -4.91
C ILE A 65 4.86 7.69 -4.91
N THR A 66 4.96 8.65 -4.02
CA THR A 66 6.18 9.46 -3.85
C THR A 66 6.65 9.38 -2.40
N LEU A 67 7.95 9.58 -2.22
CA LEU A 67 8.53 9.69 -0.88
C LEU A 67 8.37 11.10 -0.32
#